data_fa334e3d3a93ff8ddf0bba4eb48a630c
#
_entry.id   fa334e3d3a93ff8ddf0bba4eb48a630c
#
_cell.length_a   1.000
_cell.length_b   1.000
_cell.length_c   1.000
_cell.angle_alpha   90.00
_cell.angle_beta   90.00
_cell.angle_gamma   90.00
#
_symmetry.space_group_name_H-M   'P 1'
#
loop_
_entity.id
_entity.type
_entity.pdbx_description
1 polymer ?
#
loop_
_entity_poly.entity_id
_entity_poly.type
_entity_poly.pdbx_seq_one_letter_code
_entity_poly.pdbx_strand_id
1 'polypeptide(L)'
;FRLSKYREKLIDMITANPTMVQPKERRAMILKQLEDENMDDLCVSRTAFDWGIPMPDGFDKNHVMYVWFDALTNYLSGVNGLDQSDENPLKHFWPADCHIIGKDIIRFHSIYWPAMLMSADLPVPKSSFSHGFVSASDGRKMSKSFGNVIDPHEMLDKYPVDGFRFYLCSEAIYGS
;
A
#
# COMPACT_ATOMS: atom_id res chain seq x y z
N PHE A 1 6.22 13.46 9.47
CA PHE A 1 7.32 12.67 8.89
C PHE A 1 7.90 13.41 7.69
N ARG A 2 9.21 13.65 7.72
CA ARG A 2 9.89 14.38 6.64
C ARG A 2 10.05 13.51 5.38
N LEU A 3 8.97 13.40 4.63
CA LEU A 3 8.91 12.64 3.38
C LEU A 3 9.84 13.23 2.31
N SER A 4 9.94 14.57 2.27
CA SER A 4 10.83 15.31 1.37
C SER A 4 12.30 14.85 1.44
N LYS A 5 12.77 14.44 2.63
CA LYS A 5 14.13 13.90 2.83
C LYS A 5 14.43 12.63 2.01
N TYR A 6 13.40 11.86 1.64
CA TYR A 6 13.54 10.58 0.96
C TYR A 6 13.25 10.67 -0.54
N ARG A 7 12.81 11.84 -1.03
CA ARG A 7 12.38 12.07 -2.41
C ARG A 7 13.40 11.59 -3.44
N GLU A 8 14.62 12.09 -3.39
CA GLU A 8 15.68 11.73 -4.35
C GLU A 8 15.99 10.22 -4.30
N LYS A 9 16.11 9.65 -3.10
CA LYS A 9 16.37 8.22 -2.95
C LYS A 9 15.25 7.36 -3.55
N LEU A 10 13.99 7.79 -3.45
CA LEU A 10 12.84 7.11 -4.05
C LEU A 10 12.88 7.20 -5.58
N ILE A 11 13.20 8.38 -6.13
CA ILE A 11 13.36 8.57 -7.58
C ILE A 11 14.47 7.66 -8.12
N ASP A 12 15.62 7.67 -7.49
CA ASP A 12 16.77 6.85 -7.89
C ASP A 12 16.42 5.36 -7.86
N MET A 13 15.80 4.90 -6.78
CA MET A 13 15.43 3.50 -6.59
C MET A 13 14.41 3.04 -7.64
N ILE A 14 13.35 3.82 -7.89
CA ILE A 14 12.29 3.50 -8.86
C ILE A 14 12.84 3.60 -10.30
N THR A 15 13.78 4.51 -10.55
CA THR A 15 14.40 4.68 -11.86
C THR A 15 15.35 3.53 -12.17
N ALA A 16 16.17 3.14 -11.19
CA ALA A 16 17.12 2.01 -11.33
C ALA A 16 16.41 0.65 -11.49
N ASN A 17 15.21 0.50 -10.92
CA ASN A 17 14.42 -0.73 -11.01
C ASN A 17 13.07 -0.50 -11.71
N PRO A 18 12.98 -0.70 -13.04
CA PRO A 18 11.73 -0.49 -13.80
C PRO A 18 10.55 -1.35 -13.37
N THR A 19 10.78 -2.46 -12.67
CA THR A 19 9.74 -3.37 -12.19
C THR A 19 9.29 -3.09 -10.76
N MET A 20 9.92 -2.11 -10.09
CA MET A 20 9.59 -1.79 -8.69
C MET A 20 8.17 -1.26 -8.53
N VAL A 21 7.67 -0.50 -9.50
CA VAL A 21 6.27 -0.02 -9.52
C VAL A 21 5.64 -0.44 -10.82
N GLN A 22 4.56 -1.21 -10.72
CA GLN A 22 3.86 -1.77 -11.87
C GLN A 22 2.35 -1.48 -11.80
N PRO A 23 1.69 -1.35 -12.97
CA PRO A 23 2.25 -1.31 -14.32
C PRO A 23 3.00 0.00 -14.63
N LYS A 24 3.60 0.08 -15.84
CA LYS A 24 4.48 1.22 -16.24
C LYS A 24 3.81 2.59 -16.16
N GLU A 25 2.51 2.65 -16.42
CA GLU A 25 1.70 3.88 -16.33
C GLU A 25 1.66 4.40 -14.89
N ARG A 26 1.55 3.50 -13.92
CA ARG A 26 1.57 3.83 -12.49
C ARG A 26 2.98 4.25 -12.04
N ARG A 27 4.00 3.61 -12.57
CA ARG A 27 5.38 4.02 -12.34
C ARG A 27 5.63 5.46 -12.81
N ALA A 28 5.19 5.78 -14.03
CA ALA A 28 5.31 7.15 -14.56
C ALA A 28 4.56 8.18 -13.69
N MET A 29 3.36 7.83 -13.22
CA MET A 29 2.59 8.67 -12.32
C MET A 29 3.30 8.89 -10.98
N ILE A 30 3.86 7.85 -10.38
CA ILE A 30 4.60 7.95 -9.10
C ILE A 30 5.86 8.79 -9.27
N LEU A 31 6.64 8.58 -10.33
CA LEU A 31 7.82 9.40 -10.62
C LEU A 31 7.45 10.87 -10.80
N LYS A 32 6.40 11.17 -11.56
CA LYS A 32 5.91 12.55 -11.72
C LYS A 32 5.50 13.20 -10.40
N GLN A 33 4.90 12.43 -9.48
CA GLN A 33 4.56 12.95 -8.14
C GLN A 33 5.81 13.23 -7.30
N LEU A 34 6.84 12.41 -7.42
CA LEU A 34 8.10 12.58 -6.71
C LEU A 34 8.95 13.72 -7.30
N GLU A 35 8.83 14.01 -8.59
CA GLU A 35 9.51 15.12 -9.26
C GLU A 35 8.93 16.50 -8.89
N ASP A 36 7.71 16.53 -8.31
CA ASP A 36 7.13 17.80 -7.83
C ASP A 36 7.95 18.33 -6.64
N GLU A 37 8.62 19.47 -6.86
CA GLU A 37 9.46 20.12 -5.85
C GLU A 37 8.66 20.60 -4.63
N ASN A 38 7.35 20.76 -4.77
CA ASN A 38 6.44 21.19 -3.69
C ASN A 38 5.84 19.99 -2.94
N MET A 39 6.44 18.81 -3.02
CA MET A 39 5.94 17.65 -2.29
C MET A 39 6.01 17.88 -0.77
N ASP A 40 4.85 17.96 -0.15
CA ASP A 40 4.72 18.18 1.29
C ASP A 40 5.21 16.99 2.12
N ASP A 41 5.72 17.30 3.30
CA ASP A 41 5.97 16.33 4.35
C ASP A 41 4.67 15.68 4.83
N LEU A 42 4.73 14.45 5.28
CA LEU A 42 3.55 13.68 5.69
C LEU A 42 3.14 14.01 7.12
N CYS A 43 1.93 14.55 7.29
CA CYS A 43 1.33 14.68 8.61
C CYS A 43 0.94 13.28 9.14
N VAL A 44 1.50 12.88 10.28
CA VAL A 44 1.35 11.55 10.87
C VAL A 44 0.25 11.46 11.92
N SER A 45 -0.46 12.55 12.17
CA SER A 45 -1.55 12.60 13.16
C SER A 45 -2.79 13.31 12.63
N ARG A 46 -3.92 13.13 13.32
CA ARG A 46 -5.20 13.74 12.99
C ARG A 46 -5.85 14.29 14.26
N THR A 47 -6.62 15.38 14.09
CA THR A 47 -7.39 16.04 15.16
C THR A 47 -8.89 16.09 14.87
N ALA A 48 -9.31 15.61 13.70
CA ALA A 48 -10.71 15.68 13.28
C ALA A 48 -11.63 14.71 14.05
N PHE A 49 -11.07 13.78 14.79
CA PHE A 49 -11.75 12.78 15.62
C PHE A 49 -10.82 12.35 16.76
N ASP A 50 -11.41 11.84 17.83
CA ASP A 50 -10.73 11.41 19.05
C ASP A 50 -10.58 9.88 19.15
N TRP A 51 -11.24 9.13 18.27
CA TRP A 51 -11.10 7.68 18.17
C TRP A 51 -9.86 7.29 17.34
N GLY A 52 -9.00 6.45 17.89
CA GLY A 52 -7.82 5.96 17.19
C GLY A 52 -6.69 5.64 18.15
N ILE A 53 -5.51 5.35 17.60
CA ILE A 53 -4.29 5.11 18.38
C ILE A 53 -3.78 6.47 18.89
N PRO A 54 -3.65 6.66 20.22
CA PRO A 54 -3.13 7.91 20.76
C PRO A 54 -1.66 8.10 20.34
N MET A 55 -1.27 9.37 20.19
CA MET A 55 0.12 9.69 19.94
C MET A 55 0.99 9.36 21.16
N PRO A 56 2.28 8.97 20.97
CA PRO A 56 3.20 8.67 22.04
C PRO A 56 3.39 9.85 23.02
N ASP A 57 3.99 9.58 24.17
CA ASP A 57 4.35 10.63 25.12
C ASP A 57 5.28 11.67 24.48
N GLY A 58 5.07 12.93 24.83
CA GLY A 58 5.78 14.06 24.22
C GLY A 58 5.05 14.71 23.03
N PHE A 59 3.98 14.10 22.56
CA PHE A 59 3.08 14.68 21.54
C PHE A 59 1.77 15.20 22.17
N ASP A 60 1.05 16.06 21.43
CA ASP A 60 -0.25 16.58 21.85
C ASP A 60 -1.25 15.43 22.02
N LYS A 61 -1.87 15.36 23.18
CA LYS A 61 -2.83 14.32 23.56
C LYS A 61 -4.18 14.43 22.78
N ASN A 62 -4.46 15.57 22.12
CA ASN A 62 -5.62 15.74 21.28
C ASN A 62 -5.45 15.17 19.86
N HIS A 63 -4.29 14.55 19.58
CA HIS A 63 -4.00 13.95 18.31
C HIS A 63 -4.08 12.42 18.38
N VAL A 64 -4.61 11.82 17.35
CA VAL A 64 -4.54 10.37 17.10
C VAL A 64 -3.65 10.07 15.90
N MET A 65 -3.04 8.90 15.88
CA MET A 65 -2.15 8.48 14.81
C MET A 65 -2.91 8.39 13.46
N TYR A 66 -2.27 8.83 12.40
CA TYR A 66 -2.80 8.68 11.05
C TYR A 66 -2.84 7.20 10.66
N VAL A 67 -4.02 6.73 10.25
CA VAL A 67 -4.28 5.30 9.98
C VAL A 67 -3.27 4.65 9.03
N TRP A 68 -2.79 5.34 8.01
CA TRP A 68 -1.81 4.78 7.08
C TRP A 68 -0.40 4.67 7.67
N PHE A 69 -0.09 5.47 8.68
CA PHE A 69 1.18 5.33 9.39
C PHE A 69 1.21 4.07 10.24
N ASP A 70 0.06 3.66 10.76
CA ASP A 70 -0.12 2.39 11.48
C ASP A 70 -0.31 1.21 10.50
N ALA A 71 -1.27 1.32 9.56
CA ALA A 71 -1.67 0.22 8.69
C ALA A 71 -0.51 -0.37 7.86
N LEU A 72 0.44 0.45 7.40
CA LEU A 72 1.58 -0.03 6.62
C LEU A 72 2.55 -0.89 7.45
N THR A 73 2.65 -0.65 8.76
CA THR A 73 3.52 -1.45 9.63
C THR A 73 3.01 -2.89 9.82
N ASN A 74 1.73 -3.16 9.49
CA ASN A 74 1.17 -4.50 9.51
C ASN A 74 1.96 -5.52 8.66
N TYR A 75 2.57 -5.08 7.56
CA TYR A 75 3.43 -5.94 6.74
C TYR A 75 4.65 -6.46 7.51
N LEU A 76 5.20 -5.69 8.44
CA LEU A 76 6.26 -6.15 9.34
C LEU A 76 5.70 -7.02 10.47
N SER A 77 4.61 -6.58 11.08
CA SER A 77 4.01 -7.28 12.22
C SER A 77 3.58 -8.69 11.85
N GLY A 78 2.99 -8.87 10.65
CA GLY A 78 2.47 -10.15 10.17
C GLY A 78 3.55 -11.25 9.98
N VAL A 79 4.81 -10.85 9.80
CA VAL A 79 5.94 -11.77 9.61
C VAL A 79 7.01 -11.65 10.68
N ASN A 80 6.73 -10.91 11.77
CA ASN A 80 7.73 -10.53 12.77
C ASN A 80 9.01 -9.95 12.13
N GLY A 81 8.82 -9.07 11.15
CA GLY A 81 9.88 -8.61 10.23
C GLY A 81 11.00 -7.79 10.88
N LEU A 82 10.85 -7.39 12.14
CA LEU A 82 11.92 -6.76 12.94
C LEU A 82 12.90 -7.78 13.51
N ASP A 83 12.48 -9.01 13.69
CA ASP A 83 13.31 -10.11 14.15
C ASP A 83 13.95 -10.82 12.94
N GLN A 84 15.21 -10.53 12.71
CA GLN A 84 16.00 -11.13 11.62
C GLN A 84 16.84 -12.33 12.10
N SER A 85 16.62 -12.81 13.31
CA SER A 85 17.29 -14.01 13.86
C SER A 85 16.88 -15.29 13.12
N ASP A 86 17.66 -16.35 13.26
CA ASP A 86 17.32 -17.66 12.70
C ASP A 86 16.14 -18.34 13.44
N GLU A 87 15.76 -17.81 14.59
CA GLU A 87 14.62 -18.28 15.38
C GLU A 87 13.27 -17.81 14.80
N ASN A 88 13.27 -16.74 13.98
CA ASN A 88 12.07 -16.30 13.30
C ASN A 88 11.79 -17.15 12.02
N PRO A 89 10.81 -18.05 12.04
CA PRO A 89 10.52 -18.90 10.88
C PRO A 89 9.95 -18.12 9.68
N LEU A 90 9.52 -16.88 9.90
CA LEU A 90 8.89 -16.03 8.89
C LEU A 90 9.86 -14.96 8.32
N LYS A 91 11.11 -14.91 8.79
CA LYS A 91 12.07 -13.87 8.37
C LYS A 91 12.29 -13.83 6.84
N HIS A 92 12.17 -14.97 6.16
CA HIS A 92 12.34 -15.08 4.71
C HIS A 92 11.21 -14.46 3.88
N PHE A 93 10.07 -14.12 4.51
CA PHE A 93 8.97 -13.41 3.86
C PHE A 93 9.18 -11.89 3.84
N TRP A 94 10.22 -11.38 4.53
CA TRP A 94 10.58 -9.99 4.47
C TRP A 94 12.01 -9.79 3.95
N PRO A 95 12.27 -8.87 3.01
CA PRO A 95 11.29 -7.97 2.38
C PRO A 95 10.32 -8.70 1.43
N ALA A 96 9.11 -8.19 1.32
CA ALA A 96 8.10 -8.74 0.40
C ALA A 96 8.60 -8.69 -1.05
N ASP A 97 8.35 -9.76 -1.81
CA ASP A 97 8.66 -9.79 -3.25
C ASP A 97 7.75 -8.85 -4.04
N CYS A 98 6.46 -8.82 -3.68
CA CYS A 98 5.49 -7.94 -4.32
C CYS A 98 4.33 -7.58 -3.39
N HIS A 99 4.00 -6.30 -3.32
CA HIS A 99 2.72 -5.85 -2.79
C HIS A 99 1.69 -5.76 -3.92
N ILE A 100 0.67 -6.62 -3.89
CA ILE A 100 -0.45 -6.58 -4.83
C ILE A 100 -1.56 -5.73 -4.23
N ILE A 101 -1.89 -4.61 -4.88
CA ILE A 101 -2.72 -3.56 -4.30
C ILE A 101 -3.69 -2.95 -5.31
N GLY A 102 -4.78 -2.33 -4.81
CA GLY A 102 -5.64 -1.48 -5.62
C GLY A 102 -4.96 -0.15 -5.99
N LYS A 103 -5.34 0.41 -7.12
CA LYS A 103 -4.74 1.65 -7.65
C LYS A 103 -4.89 2.87 -6.73
N ASP A 104 -5.89 2.89 -5.87
CA ASP A 104 -6.18 3.98 -4.94
C ASP A 104 -5.18 4.07 -3.78
N ILE A 105 -4.45 3.00 -3.51
CA ILE A 105 -3.47 2.96 -2.41
C ILE A 105 -2.02 2.87 -2.88
N ILE A 106 -1.76 3.08 -4.18
CA ILE A 106 -0.42 2.96 -4.75
C ILE A 106 0.56 3.97 -4.15
N ARG A 107 0.12 5.21 -3.87
CA ARG A 107 0.96 6.24 -3.26
C ARG A 107 1.48 5.81 -1.89
N PHE A 108 0.64 5.16 -1.11
CA PHE A 108 1.01 4.65 0.21
C PHE A 108 2.08 3.56 0.13
N HIS A 109 1.98 2.66 -0.85
CA HIS A 109 2.88 1.51 -1.00
C HIS A 109 4.14 1.80 -1.80
N SER A 110 4.11 2.81 -2.70
CA SER A 110 5.26 3.12 -3.56
C SER A 110 6.03 4.37 -3.14
N ILE A 111 5.47 5.20 -2.25
CA ILE A 111 6.12 6.40 -1.73
C ILE A 111 6.26 6.34 -0.20
N TYR A 112 5.15 6.30 0.54
CA TYR A 112 5.18 6.42 2.00
C TYR A 112 5.84 5.23 2.67
N TRP A 113 5.44 4.03 2.30
CA TRP A 113 5.98 2.80 2.89
C TRP A 113 7.49 2.63 2.67
N PRO A 114 8.03 2.74 1.45
CA PRO A 114 9.47 2.70 1.25
C PRO A 114 10.22 3.81 2.01
N ALA A 115 9.68 5.03 2.07
CA ALA A 115 10.29 6.12 2.84
C ALA A 115 10.32 5.83 4.35
N MET A 116 9.24 5.25 4.90
CA MET A 116 9.18 4.84 6.31
C MET A 116 10.20 3.75 6.61
N LEU A 117 10.33 2.75 5.75
CA LEU A 117 11.31 1.68 5.87
C LEU A 117 12.74 2.19 5.80
N MET A 118 13.04 3.07 4.84
CA MET A 118 14.36 3.74 4.74
C MET A 118 14.66 4.55 5.99
N SER A 119 13.65 5.16 6.61
CA SER A 119 13.81 5.90 7.86
C SER A 119 14.15 5.03 9.06
N ALA A 120 13.74 3.78 9.01
CA ALA A 120 13.96 2.77 10.04
C ALA A 120 15.17 1.86 9.73
N ASP A 121 15.93 2.16 8.68
CA ASP A 121 17.02 1.34 8.17
C ASP A 121 16.62 -0.12 7.86
N LEU A 122 15.36 -0.29 7.42
CA LEU A 122 14.80 -1.59 7.05
C LEU A 122 14.79 -1.79 5.52
N PRO A 123 14.91 -3.04 5.06
CA PRO A 123 14.83 -3.34 3.63
C PRO A 123 13.44 -3.02 3.07
N VAL A 124 13.40 -2.43 1.87
CA VAL A 124 12.16 -2.10 1.16
C VAL A 124 11.64 -3.30 0.37
N PRO A 125 10.33 -3.41 0.11
CA PRO A 125 9.76 -4.41 -0.79
C PRO A 125 10.37 -4.34 -2.18
N LYS A 126 10.50 -5.49 -2.86
CA LYS A 126 11.12 -5.56 -4.19
C LYS A 126 10.24 -4.92 -5.25
N SER A 127 8.90 -5.02 -5.12
CA SER A 127 7.97 -4.42 -6.07
C SER A 127 6.60 -4.14 -5.47
N SER A 128 5.84 -3.28 -6.14
CA SER A 128 4.40 -3.07 -5.95
C SER A 128 3.68 -3.21 -7.30
N PHE A 129 2.61 -3.97 -7.31
CA PHE A 129 1.77 -4.19 -8.47
C PHE A 129 0.35 -3.69 -8.20
N SER A 130 -0.09 -2.71 -8.99
CA SER A 130 -1.36 -2.02 -8.80
C SER A 130 -2.35 -2.44 -9.87
N HIS A 131 -3.49 -3.03 -9.45
CA HIS A 131 -4.61 -3.34 -10.33
C HIS A 131 -5.67 -2.24 -10.31
N GLY A 132 -6.54 -2.23 -11.35
CA GLY A 132 -7.69 -1.35 -11.46
C GLY A 132 -8.79 -1.69 -10.44
N PHE A 133 -9.85 -0.89 -10.43
CA PHE A 133 -11.02 -1.20 -9.60
C PHE A 133 -11.80 -2.39 -10.17
N VAL A 134 -12.30 -3.24 -9.28
CA VAL A 134 -13.36 -4.18 -9.62
C VAL A 134 -14.66 -3.39 -9.60
N SER A 135 -15.25 -3.20 -10.78
CA SER A 135 -16.46 -2.41 -10.95
C SER A 135 -17.71 -3.29 -11.00
N ALA A 136 -18.84 -2.74 -10.61
CA ALA A 136 -20.15 -3.36 -10.84
C ALA A 136 -20.47 -3.40 -12.35
N SER A 137 -21.50 -4.16 -12.72
CA SER A 137 -21.93 -4.32 -14.14
C SER A 137 -22.31 -3.02 -14.84
N ASP A 138 -22.66 -1.99 -14.07
CA ASP A 138 -22.96 -0.63 -14.55
C ASP A 138 -21.72 0.28 -14.65
N GLY A 139 -20.52 -0.26 -14.43
CA GLY A 139 -19.24 0.46 -14.47
C GLY A 139 -18.92 1.27 -13.23
N ARG A 140 -19.81 1.35 -12.23
CA ARG A 140 -19.54 2.07 -10.98
C ARG A 140 -18.66 1.26 -10.06
N LYS A 141 -17.85 1.96 -9.25
CA LYS A 141 -17.08 1.34 -8.16
C LYS A 141 -18.04 0.62 -7.20
N MET A 142 -17.73 -0.62 -6.86
CA MET A 142 -18.46 -1.33 -5.81
C MET A 142 -18.22 -0.66 -4.44
N SER A 143 -19.30 -0.39 -3.72
CA SER A 143 -19.26 0.25 -2.40
C SER A 143 -20.41 -0.25 -1.53
N LYS A 144 -20.12 -0.52 -0.26
CA LYS A 144 -21.14 -0.91 0.73
C LYS A 144 -22.24 0.13 0.86
N SER A 145 -21.90 1.42 0.75
CA SER A 145 -22.88 2.52 0.82
C SER A 145 -23.83 2.57 -0.38
N PHE A 146 -23.43 2.04 -1.55
CA PHE A 146 -24.30 1.92 -2.72
C PHE A 146 -25.05 0.59 -2.81
N GLY A 147 -24.75 -0.36 -1.92
CA GLY A 147 -25.41 -1.67 -1.92
C GLY A 147 -25.13 -2.52 -3.18
N ASN A 148 -24.09 -2.19 -3.95
CA ASN A 148 -23.74 -2.85 -5.20
C ASN A 148 -22.51 -3.77 -5.08
N VAL A 149 -22.15 -4.16 -3.86
CA VAL A 149 -21.06 -5.10 -3.60
C VAL A 149 -21.55 -6.51 -3.87
N ILE A 150 -20.78 -7.26 -4.64
CA ILE A 150 -20.99 -8.71 -4.83
C ILE A 150 -20.19 -9.42 -3.74
N ASP A 151 -20.87 -10.25 -2.94
CA ASP A 151 -20.22 -11.05 -1.90
C ASP A 151 -19.45 -12.20 -2.57
N PRO A 152 -18.13 -12.34 -2.33
CA PRO A 152 -17.36 -13.46 -2.84
C PRO A 152 -17.90 -14.84 -2.42
N HIS A 153 -18.48 -14.95 -1.23
CA HIS A 153 -19.07 -16.22 -0.77
C HIS A 153 -20.26 -16.65 -1.63
N GLU A 154 -21.15 -15.71 -2.01
CA GLU A 154 -22.24 -16.00 -2.92
C GLU A 154 -21.74 -16.46 -4.31
N MET A 155 -20.59 -15.98 -4.74
CA MET A 155 -19.97 -16.44 -5.98
C MET A 155 -19.42 -17.85 -5.84
N LEU A 156 -18.79 -18.17 -4.70
CA LEU A 156 -18.24 -19.50 -4.44
C LEU A 156 -19.32 -20.58 -4.29
N ASP A 157 -20.53 -20.21 -3.86
CA ASP A 157 -21.68 -21.10 -3.84
C ASP A 157 -22.18 -21.46 -5.26
N LYS A 158 -21.94 -20.58 -6.24
CA LYS A 158 -22.42 -20.73 -7.62
C LYS A 158 -21.36 -21.27 -8.57
N TYR A 159 -20.11 -20.99 -8.32
CA TYR A 159 -19.00 -21.27 -9.23
C TYR A 159 -17.83 -21.94 -8.51
N PRO A 160 -17.10 -22.86 -9.18
CA PRO A 160 -15.89 -23.43 -8.62
C PRO A 160 -14.87 -22.33 -8.29
N VAL A 161 -14.14 -22.50 -7.18
CA VAL A 161 -13.16 -21.51 -6.69
C VAL A 161 -12.11 -21.15 -7.75
N ASP A 162 -11.61 -22.12 -8.50
CA ASP A 162 -10.60 -21.89 -9.53
C ASP A 162 -11.18 -21.12 -10.73
N GLY A 163 -12.43 -21.39 -11.10
CA GLY A 163 -13.14 -20.63 -12.14
C GLY A 163 -13.34 -19.18 -11.74
N PHE A 164 -13.72 -18.92 -10.49
CA PHE A 164 -13.87 -17.57 -9.97
C PHE A 164 -12.52 -16.81 -9.89
N ARG A 165 -11.48 -17.48 -9.41
CA ARG A 165 -10.11 -16.92 -9.39
C ARG A 165 -9.60 -16.61 -10.79
N PHE A 166 -9.78 -17.53 -11.73
CA PHE A 166 -9.40 -17.33 -13.13
C PHE A 166 -10.13 -16.13 -13.74
N TYR A 167 -11.43 -16.01 -13.52
CA TYR A 167 -12.22 -14.86 -13.97
C TYR A 167 -11.66 -13.55 -13.44
N LEU A 168 -11.40 -13.45 -12.13
CA LEU A 168 -10.82 -12.24 -11.55
C LEU A 168 -9.44 -11.90 -12.15
N CYS A 169 -8.61 -12.90 -12.41
CA CYS A 169 -7.31 -12.68 -13.04
C CYS A 169 -7.42 -12.28 -14.51
N SER A 170 -8.41 -12.78 -15.24
CA SER A 170 -8.60 -12.45 -16.67
C SER A 170 -9.22 -11.07 -16.87
N GLU A 171 -10.13 -10.67 -15.98
CA GLU A 171 -10.85 -9.40 -16.06
C GLU A 171 -10.20 -8.25 -15.29
N ALA A 172 -9.18 -8.53 -14.48
CA ALA A 172 -8.45 -7.48 -13.79
C ALA A 172 -7.79 -6.53 -14.80
N ILE A 173 -8.29 -5.30 -14.84
CA ILE A 173 -7.76 -4.29 -15.76
C ILE A 173 -6.48 -3.72 -15.17
N TYR A 174 -5.37 -4.02 -15.83
CA TYR A 174 -4.04 -3.52 -15.46
C TYR A 174 -3.78 -2.19 -16.18
N GLY A 175 -3.49 -1.14 -15.43
CA GLY A 175 -3.10 0.16 -16.00
C GLY A 175 -4.22 1.17 -16.27
N SER A 176 -5.46 0.88 -15.93
CA SER A 176 -6.57 1.83 -16.07
C SER A 176 -6.80 2.70 -14.82
#